data_cab1226d41cc06422386f06bb1be66dd
#
_entry.id   cab1226d41cc06422386f06bb1be66dd
#
_cell.length_a   1.000
_cell.length_b   1.000
_cell.length_c   1.000
_cell.angle_alpha   90.00
_cell.angle_beta   90.00
_cell.angle_gamma   90.00
#
_symmetry.space_group_name_H-M   'P 1'
#
loop_
_entity.id
_entity.type
_entity.pdbx_description
1 polymer ?
#
loop_
_entity_poly.entity_id
_entity_poly.type
_entity_poly.pdbx_seq_one_letter_code
_entity_poly.pdbx_strand_id
1 'polypeptide(L)'
;LSGAGIASPILDFKNLSDSLSKKYKVVVVERAGYGFSQDSDRSRDVMEVLSETRQALAQAHVSGPYVIISHSMASLESLAWQEKYPNEVKALIGLDWALPASYENLKDNQALLTVAYWSSKIGLLRYFPESFYIKNPTLTETERQQYKLLAYKQLMSQAMLHESRLAKENAKKVPSSINPKIPSLLLVSNGDGTSFSQSEWQHYAETFASDQSNVQVIYMDAPHELYHYQSHEIVSQIEDFLKSH
;
A
#
# COMPACT_ATOMS: atom_id res chain seq x y z
N LEU A 1 -4.38 3.15 -1.80
CA LEU A 1 -3.45 2.36 -2.62
C LEU A 1 -2.83 1.25 -1.78
N SER A 2 -2.78 0.02 -2.27
CA SER A 2 -2.31 -1.15 -1.53
C SER A 2 -0.81 -1.39 -1.67
N GLY A 3 -0.21 -2.00 -0.64
CA GLY A 3 1.15 -2.53 -0.69
C GLY A 3 1.30 -3.72 -1.65
N ALA A 4 2.50 -4.32 -1.63
CA ALA A 4 2.78 -5.53 -2.40
C ALA A 4 2.08 -6.76 -1.80
N GLY A 5 1.77 -7.76 -2.64
CA GLY A 5 1.32 -9.07 -2.18
C GLY A 5 -0.11 -9.13 -1.62
N ILE A 6 -0.90 -8.09 -1.75
CA ILE A 6 -2.29 -8.06 -1.29
C ILE A 6 -3.20 -8.63 -2.38
N ALA A 7 -3.84 -9.76 -2.11
CA ALA A 7 -4.64 -10.46 -3.12
C ALA A 7 -5.92 -9.72 -3.50
N SER A 8 -6.53 -8.99 -2.57
CA SER A 8 -7.73 -8.19 -2.82
C SER A 8 -7.71 -6.89 -2.01
N PRO A 9 -7.22 -5.79 -2.58
CA PRO A 9 -7.19 -4.49 -1.91
C PRO A 9 -8.56 -4.02 -1.39
N ILE A 10 -9.63 -4.23 -2.15
CA ILE A 10 -10.97 -3.79 -1.75
C ILE A 10 -11.47 -4.53 -0.49
N LEU A 11 -11.18 -5.82 -0.37
CA LEU A 11 -11.57 -6.61 0.81
C LEU A 11 -10.59 -6.39 1.98
N ASP A 12 -9.34 -6.11 1.67
CA ASP A 12 -8.31 -5.87 2.67
C ASP A 12 -8.53 -4.54 3.40
N PHE A 13 -8.85 -3.48 2.67
CA PHE A 13 -9.15 -2.16 3.23
C PHE A 13 -10.63 -1.96 3.61
N LYS A 14 -11.46 -3.01 3.59
CA LYS A 14 -12.90 -2.89 3.78
C LYS A 14 -13.28 -2.07 5.01
N ASN A 15 -12.75 -2.39 6.18
CA ASN A 15 -13.07 -1.68 7.43
C ASN A 15 -12.75 -0.19 7.39
N LEU A 16 -11.59 0.13 6.81
CA LEU A 16 -11.12 1.50 6.67
C LEU A 16 -12.01 2.25 5.66
N SER A 17 -12.25 1.65 4.50
CA SER A 17 -13.06 2.25 3.44
C SER A 17 -14.53 2.42 3.85
N ASP A 18 -15.13 1.42 4.51
CA ASP A 18 -16.51 1.50 5.02
C ASP A 18 -16.68 2.61 6.06
N SER A 19 -15.68 2.79 6.91
CA SER A 19 -15.71 3.85 7.93
C SER A 19 -15.54 5.24 7.33
N LEU A 20 -14.55 5.42 6.46
CA LEU A 20 -14.31 6.69 5.79
C LEU A 20 -15.42 7.07 4.81
N SER A 21 -16.07 6.09 4.16
CA SER A 21 -17.15 6.33 3.18
C SER A 21 -18.39 6.99 3.77
N LYS A 22 -18.52 6.99 5.09
CA LYS A 22 -19.59 7.71 5.79
C LYS A 22 -19.49 9.24 5.64
N LYS A 23 -18.29 9.76 5.35
CA LYS A 23 -18.00 11.20 5.25
C LYS A 23 -17.34 11.60 3.93
N TYR A 24 -16.67 10.69 3.27
CA TYR A 24 -15.85 10.97 2.09
C TYR A 24 -16.23 10.03 0.94
N LYS A 25 -16.00 10.47 -0.29
CA LYS A 25 -15.97 9.56 -1.45
C LYS A 25 -14.66 8.77 -1.39
N VAL A 26 -14.76 7.48 -1.15
CA VAL A 26 -13.60 6.58 -1.07
C VAL A 26 -13.48 5.76 -2.35
N VAL A 27 -12.27 5.67 -2.87
CA VAL A 27 -11.95 4.85 -4.05
C VAL A 27 -10.77 3.95 -3.70
N VAL A 28 -10.94 2.65 -3.85
CA VAL A 28 -9.88 1.66 -3.73
C VAL A 28 -9.43 1.28 -5.13
N VAL A 29 -8.16 1.51 -5.43
CA VAL A 29 -7.59 1.15 -6.73
C VAL A 29 -6.97 -0.24 -6.64
N GLU A 30 -7.46 -1.15 -7.48
CA GLU A 30 -6.85 -2.46 -7.68
C GLU A 30 -5.98 -2.41 -8.95
N ARG A 31 -4.66 -2.34 -8.75
CA ARG A 31 -3.69 -2.29 -9.85
C ARG A 31 -3.75 -3.57 -10.70
N ALA A 32 -3.13 -3.56 -11.86
CA ALA A 32 -2.98 -4.76 -12.67
C ALA A 32 -2.42 -5.93 -11.85
N GLY A 33 -3.04 -7.10 -11.94
CA GLY A 33 -2.68 -8.29 -11.18
C GLY A 33 -3.13 -8.31 -9.72
N TYR A 34 -3.93 -7.33 -9.27
CA TYR A 34 -4.52 -7.28 -7.93
C TYR A 34 -6.04 -7.40 -8.01
N GLY A 35 -6.63 -8.08 -7.04
CA GLY A 35 -8.08 -8.19 -6.89
C GLY A 35 -8.79 -8.65 -8.14
N PHE A 36 -9.75 -7.89 -8.60
CA PHE A 36 -10.54 -8.17 -9.80
C PHE A 36 -9.86 -7.73 -11.11
N SER A 37 -8.78 -6.94 -11.02
CA SER A 37 -8.06 -6.46 -12.21
C SER A 37 -7.35 -7.60 -12.93
N GLN A 38 -7.22 -7.47 -14.26
CA GLN A 38 -6.46 -8.43 -15.05
C GLN A 38 -4.97 -8.34 -14.74
N ASP A 39 -4.27 -9.47 -14.84
CA ASP A 39 -2.82 -9.51 -14.77
C ASP A 39 -2.20 -8.82 -16.00
N SER A 40 -0.97 -8.33 -15.88
CA SER A 40 -0.28 -7.60 -16.94
C SER A 40 1.21 -7.94 -16.97
N ASP A 41 1.75 -8.01 -18.17
CA ASP A 41 3.17 -8.14 -18.46
C ASP A 41 3.87 -6.78 -18.69
N ARG A 42 3.12 -5.67 -18.60
CA ARG A 42 3.68 -4.31 -18.71
C ARG A 42 4.72 -4.05 -17.64
N SER A 43 5.58 -3.09 -17.90
CA SER A 43 6.53 -2.59 -16.91
C SER A 43 5.82 -2.18 -15.64
N ARG A 44 6.38 -2.56 -14.50
CA ARG A 44 5.94 -2.12 -13.17
C ARG A 44 6.86 -1.04 -12.61
N ASP A 45 7.45 -0.24 -13.52
CA ASP A 45 8.08 1.03 -13.15
C ASP A 45 7.07 1.92 -12.42
N VAL A 46 7.50 2.61 -11.38
CA VAL A 46 6.60 3.42 -10.53
C VAL A 46 5.84 4.48 -11.33
N MET A 47 6.45 5.04 -12.38
CA MET A 47 5.79 6.04 -13.23
C MET A 47 4.72 5.42 -14.14
N GLU A 48 4.94 4.17 -14.60
CA GLU A 48 3.93 3.43 -15.36
C GLU A 48 2.75 3.07 -14.46
N VAL A 49 3.00 2.55 -13.24
CA VAL A 49 1.98 2.25 -12.23
C VAL A 49 1.15 3.51 -11.91
N LEU A 50 1.80 4.63 -11.67
CA LEU A 50 1.13 5.92 -11.43
C LEU A 50 0.28 6.35 -12.63
N SER A 51 0.79 6.18 -13.84
CA SER A 51 0.04 6.51 -15.07
C SER A 51 -1.23 5.66 -15.20
N GLU A 52 -1.13 4.34 -14.95
CA GLU A 52 -2.27 3.43 -14.96
C GLU A 52 -3.31 3.81 -13.91
N THR A 53 -2.89 4.12 -12.67
CA THR A 53 -3.77 4.57 -11.58
C THR A 53 -4.53 5.84 -11.98
N ARG A 54 -3.83 6.84 -12.50
CA ARG A 54 -4.44 8.11 -12.94
C ARG A 54 -5.42 7.91 -14.09
N GLN A 55 -5.09 7.04 -15.07
CA GLN A 55 -5.99 6.70 -16.15
C GLN A 55 -7.25 5.99 -15.64
N ALA A 56 -7.11 5.06 -14.71
CA ALA A 56 -8.25 4.37 -14.09
C ALA A 56 -9.19 5.33 -13.38
N LEU A 57 -8.64 6.28 -12.61
CA LEU A 57 -9.44 7.32 -11.93
C LEU A 57 -10.16 8.23 -12.94
N ALA A 58 -9.47 8.65 -14.00
CA ALA A 58 -10.07 9.47 -15.06
C ALA A 58 -11.21 8.74 -15.77
N GLN A 59 -11.04 7.45 -16.12
CA GLN A 59 -12.08 6.63 -16.71
C GLN A 59 -13.27 6.39 -15.78
N ALA A 60 -13.02 6.34 -14.46
CA ALA A 60 -14.06 6.25 -13.44
C ALA A 60 -14.71 7.62 -13.11
N HIS A 61 -14.35 8.69 -13.84
CA HIS A 61 -14.82 10.07 -13.59
C HIS A 61 -14.55 10.54 -12.15
N VAL A 62 -13.40 10.14 -11.61
CA VAL A 62 -12.91 10.59 -10.30
C VAL A 62 -11.81 11.62 -10.53
N SER A 63 -12.04 12.85 -10.07
CA SER A 63 -11.10 13.96 -10.22
C SER A 63 -10.53 14.39 -8.86
N GLY A 64 -9.28 14.87 -8.87
CA GLY A 64 -8.61 15.44 -7.70
C GLY A 64 -9.09 16.87 -7.36
N PRO A 65 -8.43 17.52 -6.37
CA PRO A 65 -7.28 16.98 -5.65
C PRO A 65 -7.65 15.85 -4.69
N TYR A 66 -6.75 14.87 -4.55
CA TYR A 66 -6.96 13.67 -3.76
C TYR A 66 -6.31 13.74 -2.38
N VAL A 67 -6.94 13.17 -1.37
CA VAL A 67 -6.25 12.64 -0.20
C VAL A 67 -5.82 11.21 -0.56
N ILE A 68 -4.52 10.99 -0.68
CA ILE A 68 -3.97 9.69 -1.06
C ILE A 68 -3.62 8.92 0.20
N ILE A 69 -4.35 7.83 0.45
CA ILE A 69 -4.06 6.88 1.51
C ILE A 69 -3.35 5.69 0.87
N SER A 70 -2.13 5.39 1.32
CA SER A 70 -1.33 4.32 0.76
C SER A 70 -0.63 3.49 1.83
N HIS A 71 -0.52 2.20 1.58
CA HIS A 71 0.11 1.23 2.48
C HIS A 71 1.43 0.72 1.90
N SER A 72 2.44 0.55 2.78
CA SER A 72 3.67 -0.17 2.45
C SER A 72 4.35 0.34 1.17
N MET A 73 4.61 -0.52 0.18
CA MET A 73 5.27 -0.21 -1.09
C MET A 73 4.52 0.86 -1.93
N ALA A 74 3.21 1.05 -1.72
CA ALA A 74 2.49 2.11 -2.43
C ALA A 74 2.90 3.53 -2.00
N SER A 75 3.74 3.67 -0.98
CA SER A 75 4.48 4.90 -0.66
C SER A 75 5.23 5.44 -1.87
N LEU A 76 5.86 4.55 -2.65
CA LEU A 76 6.64 4.93 -3.84
C LEU A 76 5.74 5.58 -4.91
N GLU A 77 4.55 5.02 -5.14
CA GLU A 77 3.55 5.61 -6.03
C GLU A 77 3.08 6.98 -5.52
N SER A 78 2.82 7.11 -4.21
CA SER A 78 2.40 8.38 -3.60
C SER A 78 3.48 9.45 -3.66
N LEU A 79 4.74 9.08 -3.43
CA LEU A 79 5.89 9.98 -3.56
C LEU A 79 6.11 10.44 -5.01
N ALA A 80 5.99 9.54 -5.98
CA ALA A 80 6.03 9.87 -7.40
C ALA A 80 4.88 10.79 -7.80
N TRP A 81 3.67 10.54 -7.26
CA TRP A 81 2.48 11.35 -7.59
C TRP A 81 2.63 12.79 -7.12
N GLN A 82 2.98 12.98 -5.86
CA GLN A 82 3.13 14.33 -5.29
C GLN A 82 4.27 15.14 -5.94
N GLU A 83 5.31 14.48 -6.42
CA GLU A 83 6.40 15.13 -7.15
C GLU A 83 5.96 15.54 -8.55
N LYS A 84 5.38 14.62 -9.30
CA LYS A 84 5.03 14.81 -10.71
C LYS A 84 3.77 15.66 -10.89
N TYR A 85 2.79 15.51 -10.00
CA TYR A 85 1.46 16.12 -10.11
C TYR A 85 1.00 16.71 -8.76
N PRO A 86 1.75 17.66 -8.18
CA PRO A 86 1.48 18.17 -6.83
C PRO A 86 0.09 18.81 -6.70
N ASN A 87 -0.45 19.38 -7.76
CA ASN A 87 -1.79 20.00 -7.75
C ASN A 87 -2.94 18.97 -7.70
N GLU A 88 -2.65 17.70 -7.92
CA GLU A 88 -3.64 16.61 -7.79
C GLU A 88 -3.68 16.05 -6.36
N VAL A 89 -2.75 16.43 -5.49
CA VAL A 89 -2.60 15.87 -4.13
C VAL A 89 -2.94 16.92 -3.10
N LYS A 90 -4.02 16.69 -2.33
CA LYS A 90 -4.42 17.53 -1.21
C LYS A 90 -3.65 17.19 0.06
N ALA A 91 -3.50 15.90 0.35
CA ALA A 91 -2.77 15.37 1.50
C ALA A 91 -2.29 13.94 1.24
N LEU A 92 -1.27 13.51 1.97
CA LEU A 92 -0.77 12.13 1.97
C LEU A 92 -1.00 11.49 3.34
N ILE A 93 -1.53 10.26 3.33
CA ILE A 93 -1.69 9.45 4.53
C ILE A 93 -0.94 8.13 4.31
N GLY A 94 0.13 7.95 5.05
CA GLY A 94 0.94 6.73 5.04
C GLY A 94 0.43 5.73 6.06
N LEU A 95 0.00 4.58 5.60
CA LEU A 95 -0.27 3.41 6.44
C LEU A 95 0.97 2.52 6.38
N ASP A 96 1.84 2.68 7.36
CA ASP A 96 3.09 1.92 7.49
C ASP A 96 3.94 1.89 6.22
N TRP A 97 4.31 3.05 5.73
CA TRP A 97 5.07 3.21 4.48
C TRP A 97 6.42 2.49 4.50
N ALA A 98 6.67 1.66 3.50
CA ALA A 98 8.02 1.25 3.15
C ALA A 98 8.72 2.44 2.46
N LEU A 99 9.49 3.19 3.23
CA LEU A 99 10.17 4.40 2.77
C LEU A 99 11.36 4.09 1.86
N PRO A 100 11.74 4.98 0.93
CA PRO A 100 12.80 4.71 -0.04
C PRO A 100 14.09 4.17 0.58
N ALA A 101 14.53 4.71 1.72
CA ALA A 101 15.74 4.27 2.41
C ALA A 101 15.67 2.82 2.91
N SER A 102 14.49 2.30 3.24
CA SER A 102 14.35 0.90 3.71
C SER A 102 14.71 -0.12 2.62
N TYR A 103 14.54 0.25 1.35
CA TYR A 103 14.84 -0.64 0.22
C TYR A 103 16.33 -0.87 0.00
N GLU A 104 17.19 0.02 0.47
CA GLU A 104 18.67 -0.18 0.39
C GLU A 104 19.07 -1.41 1.20
N ASN A 105 18.46 -1.59 2.38
CA ASN A 105 18.73 -2.68 3.31
C ASN A 105 17.83 -3.91 3.10
N LEU A 106 16.88 -3.86 2.18
CA LEU A 106 16.02 -5.00 1.86
C LEU A 106 16.85 -6.13 1.25
N LYS A 107 16.75 -7.34 1.82
CA LYS A 107 17.44 -8.52 1.26
C LYS A 107 16.86 -8.85 -0.11
N ASP A 108 17.75 -9.07 -1.08
CA ASP A 108 17.34 -9.51 -2.41
C ASP A 108 17.03 -11.01 -2.40
N ASN A 109 15.75 -11.34 -2.56
CA ASN A 109 15.23 -12.70 -2.55
C ASN A 109 14.61 -13.09 -3.91
N GLN A 110 15.23 -12.69 -5.03
CA GLN A 110 14.71 -12.94 -6.39
C GLN A 110 14.39 -14.42 -6.65
N ALA A 111 15.22 -15.33 -6.15
CA ALA A 111 14.97 -16.77 -6.27
C ALA A 111 13.69 -17.18 -5.53
N LEU A 112 13.49 -16.68 -4.30
CA LEU A 112 12.30 -16.96 -3.51
C LEU A 112 11.04 -16.41 -4.18
N LEU A 113 11.09 -15.18 -4.70
CA LEU A 113 9.99 -14.57 -5.46
C LEU A 113 9.62 -15.43 -6.68
N THR A 114 10.62 -15.94 -7.39
CA THR A 114 10.40 -16.82 -8.55
C THR A 114 9.76 -18.14 -8.15
N VAL A 115 10.22 -18.77 -7.05
CA VAL A 115 9.62 -19.99 -6.50
C VAL A 115 8.17 -19.73 -6.07
N ALA A 116 7.91 -18.64 -5.37
CA ALA A 116 6.56 -18.25 -4.94
C ALA A 116 5.62 -18.05 -6.14
N TYR A 117 6.10 -17.37 -7.19
CA TYR A 117 5.35 -17.19 -8.44
C TYR A 117 4.95 -18.54 -9.07
N TRP A 118 5.90 -19.42 -9.31
CA TRP A 118 5.61 -20.73 -9.92
C TRP A 118 4.74 -21.60 -9.01
N SER A 119 4.96 -21.56 -7.69
CA SER A 119 4.13 -22.24 -6.71
C SER A 119 2.66 -21.79 -6.78
N SER A 120 2.43 -20.50 -6.97
CA SER A 120 1.06 -19.98 -7.14
C SER A 120 0.44 -20.47 -8.46
N LYS A 121 1.21 -20.46 -9.56
CA LYS A 121 0.71 -20.90 -10.88
C LYS A 121 0.32 -22.39 -10.93
N ILE A 122 1.01 -23.26 -10.21
CA ILE A 122 0.66 -24.68 -10.09
C ILE A 122 -0.35 -24.97 -8.96
N GLY A 123 -0.85 -23.92 -8.30
CA GLY A 123 -1.93 -24.00 -7.33
C GLY A 123 -1.53 -24.50 -5.95
N LEU A 124 -0.24 -24.47 -5.58
CA LEU A 124 0.23 -24.90 -4.25
C LEU A 124 -0.37 -24.07 -3.11
N LEU A 125 -0.78 -22.83 -3.34
CA LEU A 125 -1.42 -21.99 -2.33
C LEU A 125 -2.66 -22.64 -1.70
N ARG A 126 -3.34 -23.52 -2.43
CA ARG A 126 -4.53 -24.25 -1.96
C ARG A 126 -4.27 -25.18 -0.78
N TYR A 127 -3.01 -25.55 -0.58
CA TYR A 127 -2.59 -26.44 0.52
C TYR A 127 -2.12 -25.65 1.75
N PHE A 128 -2.05 -24.32 1.67
CA PHE A 128 -1.69 -23.47 2.81
C PHE A 128 -2.96 -23.08 3.60
N PRO A 129 -2.83 -22.90 4.94
CA PRO A 129 -3.92 -22.36 5.75
C PRO A 129 -4.38 -21.00 5.23
N GLU A 130 -5.68 -20.71 5.33
CA GLU A 130 -6.24 -19.42 4.88
C GLU A 130 -5.59 -18.22 5.58
N SER A 131 -5.21 -18.35 6.85
CA SER A 131 -4.47 -17.35 7.62
C SER A 131 -3.14 -16.92 7.00
N PHE A 132 -2.61 -17.69 6.07
CA PHE A 132 -1.39 -17.34 5.34
C PHE A 132 -1.61 -16.14 4.40
N TYR A 133 -2.80 -16.01 3.82
CA TYR A 133 -3.11 -14.98 2.82
C TYR A 133 -4.35 -14.13 3.13
N ILE A 134 -5.22 -14.52 4.07
CA ILE A 134 -6.34 -13.72 4.55
C ILE A 134 -6.00 -13.20 5.94
N LYS A 135 -5.65 -11.92 6.02
CA LYS A 135 -5.28 -11.24 7.28
C LYS A 135 -6.45 -10.48 7.90
N ASN A 136 -7.43 -10.05 7.10
CA ASN A 136 -8.57 -9.30 7.61
C ASN A 136 -9.53 -10.21 8.40
N PRO A 137 -9.65 -10.05 9.73
CA PRO A 137 -10.47 -10.91 10.56
C PRO A 137 -11.98 -10.60 10.48
N THR A 138 -12.34 -9.48 9.87
CA THR A 138 -13.73 -8.96 9.89
C THR A 138 -14.54 -9.32 8.65
N LEU A 139 -13.92 -10.03 7.70
CA LEU A 139 -14.62 -10.49 6.50
C LEU A 139 -15.74 -11.47 6.86
N THR A 140 -16.90 -11.27 6.27
CA THR A 140 -17.99 -12.26 6.28
C THR A 140 -17.53 -13.54 5.58
N GLU A 141 -18.25 -14.65 5.78
CA GLU A 141 -17.92 -15.92 5.13
C GLU A 141 -17.92 -15.78 3.59
N THR A 142 -18.89 -15.07 3.03
CA THR A 142 -18.96 -14.81 1.59
C THR A 142 -17.73 -14.01 1.09
N GLU A 143 -17.35 -12.96 1.79
CA GLU A 143 -16.18 -12.15 1.45
C GLU A 143 -14.88 -12.95 1.62
N ARG A 144 -14.80 -13.79 2.64
CA ARG A 144 -13.66 -14.70 2.84
C ARG A 144 -13.53 -15.68 1.67
N GLN A 145 -14.62 -16.26 1.20
CA GLN A 145 -14.60 -17.14 0.02
C GLN A 145 -14.20 -16.37 -1.25
N GLN A 146 -14.69 -15.14 -1.43
CA GLN A 146 -14.25 -14.29 -2.54
C GLN A 146 -12.75 -13.97 -2.46
N TYR A 147 -12.27 -13.58 -1.28
CA TYR A 147 -10.84 -13.32 -1.06
C TYR A 147 -9.99 -14.54 -1.40
N LYS A 148 -10.43 -15.73 -0.98
CA LYS A 148 -9.76 -17.01 -1.26
C LYS A 148 -9.63 -17.27 -2.76
N LEU A 149 -10.71 -17.07 -3.52
CA LEU A 149 -10.68 -17.22 -4.97
C LEU A 149 -9.74 -16.22 -5.64
N LEU A 150 -9.76 -14.96 -5.19
CA LEU A 150 -8.84 -13.93 -5.67
C LEU A 150 -7.39 -14.25 -5.29
N ALA A 151 -7.13 -14.74 -4.09
CA ALA A 151 -5.79 -15.17 -3.68
C ALA A 151 -5.27 -16.31 -4.58
N TYR A 152 -6.09 -17.30 -4.88
CA TYR A 152 -5.70 -18.39 -5.79
C TYR A 152 -5.43 -17.93 -7.22
N LYS A 153 -6.05 -16.85 -7.65
CA LYS A 153 -5.89 -16.30 -8.99
C LYS A 153 -4.74 -15.28 -9.08
N GLN A 154 -4.65 -14.40 -8.10
CA GLN A 154 -3.86 -13.16 -8.18
C GLN A 154 -2.64 -13.14 -7.28
N LEU A 155 -2.63 -13.88 -6.14
CA LEU A 155 -1.48 -13.85 -5.25
C LEU A 155 -0.23 -14.32 -6.02
N MET A 156 0.81 -13.49 -6.03
CA MET A 156 1.98 -13.66 -6.90
C MET A 156 1.61 -13.66 -8.39
N SER A 157 0.77 -12.72 -8.82
CA SER A 157 0.56 -12.42 -10.25
C SER A 157 1.88 -12.00 -10.93
N GLN A 158 1.90 -11.97 -12.26
CA GLN A 158 3.07 -11.52 -13.01
C GLN A 158 3.38 -10.05 -12.68
N ALA A 159 2.36 -9.21 -12.61
CA ALA A 159 2.51 -7.82 -12.20
C ALA A 159 3.10 -7.68 -10.79
N MET A 160 2.62 -8.45 -9.79
CA MET A 160 3.19 -8.46 -8.44
C MET A 160 4.65 -8.89 -8.41
N LEU A 161 5.00 -9.93 -9.19
CA LEU A 161 6.38 -10.37 -9.31
C LEU A 161 7.28 -9.26 -9.89
N HIS A 162 6.82 -8.59 -10.94
CA HIS A 162 7.57 -7.50 -11.57
C HIS A 162 7.68 -6.28 -10.64
N GLU A 163 6.61 -5.91 -9.90
CA GLU A 163 6.66 -4.84 -8.89
C GLU A 163 7.70 -5.15 -7.82
N SER A 164 7.69 -6.36 -7.28
CA SER A 164 8.65 -6.79 -6.26
C SER A 164 10.10 -6.76 -6.77
N ARG A 165 10.32 -7.14 -8.03
CA ARG A 165 11.65 -7.10 -8.66
C ARG A 165 12.15 -5.69 -8.88
N LEU A 166 11.27 -4.76 -9.21
CA LEU A 166 11.60 -3.36 -9.48
C LEU A 166 11.57 -2.48 -8.22
N ALA A 167 11.20 -3.01 -7.05
CA ALA A 167 11.00 -2.23 -5.84
C ALA A 167 12.20 -1.34 -5.47
N LYS A 168 13.43 -1.90 -5.48
CA LYS A 168 14.66 -1.15 -5.22
C LYS A 168 14.95 -0.07 -6.28
N GLU A 169 14.71 -0.38 -7.55
CA GLU A 169 14.89 0.57 -8.65
C GLU A 169 13.85 1.70 -8.57
N ASN A 170 12.60 1.35 -8.27
CA ASN A 170 11.53 2.31 -8.08
C ASN A 170 11.79 3.24 -6.89
N ALA A 171 12.32 2.69 -5.77
CA ALA A 171 12.70 3.48 -4.61
C ALA A 171 13.75 4.56 -4.91
N LYS A 172 14.69 4.28 -5.83
CA LYS A 172 15.69 5.26 -6.27
C LYS A 172 15.14 6.35 -7.19
N LYS A 173 13.95 6.15 -7.76
CA LYS A 173 13.33 7.08 -8.73
C LYS A 173 12.39 8.08 -8.09
N VAL A 174 12.06 7.89 -6.82
CA VAL A 174 11.13 8.76 -6.11
C VAL A 174 11.87 9.66 -5.11
N PRO A 175 11.30 10.83 -4.76
CA PRO A 175 11.96 11.72 -3.80
C PRO A 175 12.02 11.09 -2.40
N SER A 176 13.02 11.50 -1.63
CA SER A 176 13.16 11.18 -0.21
C SER A 176 12.46 12.19 0.69
N SER A 177 11.63 13.06 0.14
CA SER A 177 10.89 14.09 0.86
C SER A 177 9.53 14.37 0.23
N ILE A 178 8.67 15.03 0.98
CA ILE A 178 7.36 15.46 0.53
C ILE A 178 7.39 16.96 0.22
N ASN A 179 6.65 17.38 -0.80
CA ASN A 179 6.47 18.80 -1.11
C ASN A 179 5.96 19.55 0.13
N PRO A 180 6.62 20.62 0.59
CA PRO A 180 6.26 21.34 1.82
C PRO A 180 4.81 21.87 1.85
N LYS A 181 4.15 21.97 0.69
CA LYS A 181 2.75 22.42 0.60
C LYS A 181 1.74 21.29 0.78
N ILE A 182 2.19 20.04 0.87
CA ILE A 182 1.31 18.88 0.99
C ILE A 182 1.39 18.35 2.42
N PRO A 183 0.37 18.59 3.24
CA PRO A 183 0.34 18.05 4.60
C PRO A 183 0.30 16.53 4.56
N SER A 184 1.03 15.88 5.46
CA SER A 184 1.18 14.43 5.43
C SER A 184 1.18 13.82 6.82
N LEU A 185 0.49 12.69 6.96
CA LEU A 185 0.41 11.90 8.19
C LEU A 185 0.98 10.51 7.91
N LEU A 186 1.98 10.10 8.68
CA LEU A 186 2.53 8.74 8.66
C LEU A 186 2.13 8.00 9.94
N LEU A 187 1.36 6.93 9.77
CA LEU A 187 1.01 5.98 10.82
C LEU A 187 1.99 4.82 10.72
N VAL A 188 2.82 4.61 11.73
CA VAL A 188 3.98 3.71 11.68
C VAL A 188 3.80 2.57 12.67
N SER A 189 3.91 1.34 12.20
CA SER A 189 3.74 0.10 12.97
C SER A 189 4.91 -0.17 13.93
N ASN A 190 4.80 -1.28 14.67
CA ASN A 190 5.89 -1.82 15.47
C ASN A 190 6.91 -2.65 14.66
N GLY A 191 6.77 -2.72 13.35
CA GLY A 191 7.67 -3.44 12.44
C GLY A 191 7.36 -4.93 12.24
N ASP A 192 6.47 -5.52 13.04
CA ASP A 192 6.06 -6.91 12.86
C ASP A 192 5.41 -7.11 11.50
N GLY A 193 5.83 -8.15 10.78
CA GLY A 193 5.40 -8.40 9.39
C GLY A 193 6.29 -7.75 8.34
N THR A 194 7.22 -6.86 8.73
CA THR A 194 8.31 -6.37 7.88
C THR A 194 9.55 -7.26 8.00
N SER A 195 10.61 -6.94 7.29
CA SER A 195 11.91 -7.63 7.42
C SER A 195 12.86 -6.92 8.40
N PHE A 196 12.34 -5.97 9.18
CA PHE A 196 13.10 -5.10 10.07
C PHE A 196 12.67 -5.25 11.52
N SER A 197 13.55 -4.94 12.45
CA SER A 197 13.17 -4.75 13.85
C SER A 197 12.34 -3.48 14.03
N GLN A 198 11.59 -3.38 15.13
CA GLN A 198 10.82 -2.18 15.44
C GLN A 198 11.66 -0.91 15.41
N SER A 199 12.85 -0.94 16.01
CA SER A 199 13.74 0.22 16.06
C SER A 199 14.24 0.65 14.67
N GLU A 200 14.60 -0.30 13.82
CA GLU A 200 15.03 0.00 12.44
C GLU A 200 13.87 0.56 11.62
N TRP A 201 12.69 -0.06 11.74
CA TRP A 201 11.51 0.36 10.99
C TRP A 201 11.06 1.77 11.35
N GLN A 202 10.97 2.06 12.65
CA GLN A 202 10.60 3.39 13.14
C GLN A 202 11.67 4.45 12.85
N HIS A 203 12.94 4.06 12.88
CA HIS A 203 14.05 4.96 12.52
C HIS A 203 13.97 5.46 11.06
N TYR A 204 13.51 4.63 10.11
CA TYR A 204 13.28 5.11 8.74
C TYR A 204 12.23 6.22 8.71
N ALA A 205 11.15 6.10 9.47
CA ALA A 205 10.10 7.13 9.52
C ALA A 205 10.57 8.41 10.23
N GLU A 206 11.31 8.28 11.32
CA GLU A 206 11.93 9.40 12.02
C GLU A 206 12.88 10.18 11.12
N THR A 207 13.79 9.47 10.44
CA THR A 207 14.76 10.08 9.53
C THR A 207 14.06 10.76 8.36
N PHE A 208 13.05 10.11 7.79
CA PHE A 208 12.28 10.70 6.69
C PHE A 208 11.55 11.98 7.09
N ALA A 209 11.00 12.05 8.30
CA ALA A 209 10.23 13.19 8.77
C ALA A 209 11.07 14.30 9.41
N SER A 210 12.33 14.05 9.79
CA SER A 210 13.15 14.92 10.66
C SER A 210 13.26 16.36 10.19
N ASP A 211 13.36 16.60 8.88
CA ASP A 211 13.52 17.93 8.29
C ASP A 211 12.26 18.42 7.55
N GLN A 212 11.09 17.81 7.83
CA GLN A 212 9.85 18.08 7.12
C GLN A 212 8.72 18.50 8.09
N SER A 213 8.54 19.81 8.26
CA SER A 213 7.54 20.37 9.17
C SER A 213 6.07 20.06 8.78
N ASN A 214 5.85 19.64 7.54
CA ASN A 214 4.54 19.24 7.02
C ASN A 214 4.24 17.74 7.16
N VAL A 215 5.13 16.98 7.80
CA VAL A 215 4.97 15.54 8.03
C VAL A 215 4.78 15.27 9.51
N GLN A 216 3.61 14.75 9.87
CA GLN A 216 3.31 14.25 11.20
C GLN A 216 3.53 12.75 11.24
N VAL A 217 4.18 12.24 12.30
CA VAL A 217 4.39 10.80 12.53
C VAL A 217 3.65 10.38 13.80
N ILE A 218 2.89 9.29 13.71
CA ILE A 218 2.23 8.66 14.85
C ILE A 218 2.63 7.18 14.87
N TYR A 219 3.17 6.72 15.99
CA TYR A 219 3.52 5.32 16.18
C TYR A 219 2.32 4.54 16.71
N MET A 220 2.10 3.36 16.15
CA MET A 220 1.00 2.48 16.48
C MET A 220 1.55 1.11 16.92
N ASP A 221 1.08 0.62 18.05
CA ASP A 221 1.44 -0.73 18.51
C ASP A 221 0.57 -1.77 17.79
N ALA A 222 0.92 -2.00 16.53
CA ALA A 222 0.27 -2.94 15.63
C ALA A 222 1.27 -3.45 14.59
N PRO A 223 1.04 -4.62 13.99
CA PRO A 223 1.84 -5.13 12.87
C PRO A 223 1.72 -4.27 11.61
N HIS A 224 2.47 -4.64 10.57
CA HIS A 224 2.54 -3.96 9.27
C HIS A 224 1.17 -3.67 8.63
N GLU A 225 0.22 -4.61 8.71
CA GLU A 225 -1.15 -4.42 8.26
C GLU A 225 -2.01 -3.77 9.37
N LEU A 226 -1.55 -2.67 9.95
CA LEU A 226 -2.12 -1.98 11.11
C LEU A 226 -3.63 -1.67 10.97
N TYR A 227 -4.11 -1.46 9.75
CA TYR A 227 -5.52 -1.18 9.46
C TYR A 227 -6.46 -2.38 9.71
N HIS A 228 -5.93 -3.60 9.85
CA HIS A 228 -6.72 -4.76 10.28
C HIS A 228 -6.99 -4.75 11.79
N TYR A 229 -6.09 -4.16 12.56
CA TYR A 229 -6.09 -4.22 14.03
C TYR A 229 -6.62 -2.95 14.68
N GLN A 230 -6.30 -1.79 14.12
CA GLN A 230 -6.58 -0.48 14.71
C GLN A 230 -7.36 0.45 13.76
N SER A 231 -8.26 -0.09 12.94
CA SER A 231 -9.00 0.67 11.93
C SER A 231 -9.75 1.88 12.49
N HIS A 232 -10.35 1.77 13.66
CA HIS A 232 -11.09 2.87 14.31
C HIS A 232 -10.17 4.03 14.70
N GLU A 233 -9.03 3.72 15.29
CA GLU A 233 -8.04 4.71 15.68
C GLU A 233 -7.45 5.39 14.45
N ILE A 234 -7.09 4.62 13.42
CA ILE A 234 -6.62 5.15 12.14
C ILE A 234 -7.62 6.13 11.54
N VAL A 235 -8.90 5.78 11.50
CA VAL A 235 -9.95 6.69 10.98
C VAL A 235 -10.02 7.97 11.79
N SER A 236 -9.95 7.89 13.13
CA SER A 236 -9.94 9.07 14.01
C SER A 236 -8.73 9.97 13.72
N GLN A 237 -7.54 9.39 13.63
CA GLN A 237 -6.31 10.14 13.33
C GLN A 237 -6.37 10.81 11.94
N ILE A 238 -6.89 10.11 10.93
CA ILE A 238 -7.08 10.68 9.58
C ILE A 238 -8.07 11.83 9.62
N GLU A 239 -9.23 11.66 10.28
CA GLU A 239 -10.25 12.70 10.35
C GLU A 239 -9.77 13.93 11.10
N ASP A 240 -9.06 13.76 12.21
CA ASP A 240 -8.53 14.88 12.99
C ASP A 240 -7.41 15.61 12.23
N PHE A 241 -6.54 14.87 11.55
CA PHE A 241 -5.54 15.44 10.66
C PHE A 241 -6.18 16.26 9.53
N LEU A 242 -7.20 15.73 8.85
CA LEU A 242 -7.87 16.43 7.75
C LEU A 242 -8.71 17.64 8.17
N LYS A 243 -9.13 17.73 9.44
CA LYS A 243 -9.81 18.92 9.98
C LYS A 243 -8.84 20.09 10.22
N SER A 244 -7.57 19.78 10.48
CA SER A 244 -6.55 20.80 10.77
C SER A 244 -5.83 21.32 9.53
N HIS A 245 -6.07 20.70 8.36
CA HIS A 245 -5.47 21.02 7.05
C HIS A 245 -6.51 21.10 5.93
#